data_c9c224e78bffc5aee18fc4ae591dc7fd
#
_entry.id   c9c224e78bffc5aee18fc4ae591dc7fd
#
_cell.length_a   1.000
_cell.length_b   1.000
_cell.length_c   1.000
_cell.angle_alpha   90.00
_cell.angle_beta   90.00
_cell.angle_gamma   90.00
#
_symmetry.space_group_name_H-M   'P 1'
#
loop_
_entity.id
_entity.type
_entity.pdbx_description
1 polymer ?
#
loop_
_entity_poly.entity_id
_entity_poly.type
_entity_poly.pdbx_seq_one_letter_code
_entity_poly.pdbx_strand_id
1 'polypeptide(L)'
;MSITIAALVSTCLAYITTFTGFSGTPYHPLLACALFIVPGVPIINFVDDMIDNYIQVGIVRAVNTVLMVCAMAFGIVMAMRLLAMEDVVIDKKFSELSMVPHDPYYIYAIAAAISAMGFSMIFNIQRRLLWVVAVGGILAVCTRNFVNFELGLGPVIGSFMGAMVVSLVAVKAVHWLSLIHISEPTRRSYIS
;
A
#
# COMPACT_ATOMS: atom_id res chain seq x y z
N MET A 1 -10.31 -12.39 -14.52
CA MET A 1 -11.42 -11.53 -14.98
C MET A 1 -11.87 -10.50 -13.95
N SER A 2 -12.05 -10.87 -12.69
CA SER A 2 -12.49 -9.94 -11.62
C SER A 2 -11.52 -8.77 -11.35
N ILE A 3 -10.22 -9.00 -11.36
CA ILE A 3 -9.19 -7.97 -11.08
C ILE A 3 -9.17 -6.90 -12.17
N THR A 4 -9.25 -7.30 -13.44
CA THR A 4 -9.29 -6.37 -14.57
C THR A 4 -10.52 -5.47 -14.51
N ILE A 5 -11.69 -6.04 -14.19
CA ILE A 5 -12.94 -5.29 -14.02
C ILE A 5 -12.84 -4.35 -12.83
N ALA A 6 -12.29 -4.81 -11.70
CA ALA A 6 -12.10 -3.97 -10.51
C ALA A 6 -11.16 -2.80 -10.82
N ALA A 7 -10.06 -3.04 -11.55
CA ALA A 7 -9.14 -1.99 -11.98
C ALA A 7 -9.81 -0.98 -12.92
N LEU A 8 -10.61 -1.46 -13.87
CA LEU A 8 -11.37 -0.60 -14.77
C LEU A 8 -12.37 0.26 -14.01
N VAL A 9 -13.18 -0.34 -13.13
CA VAL A 9 -14.19 0.39 -12.34
C VAL A 9 -13.54 1.42 -11.41
N SER A 10 -12.45 1.05 -10.72
CA SER A 10 -11.77 1.99 -9.82
C SER A 10 -11.14 3.16 -10.59
N THR A 11 -10.62 2.93 -11.79
CA THR A 11 -10.09 4.00 -12.64
C THR A 11 -11.21 4.93 -13.14
N CYS A 12 -12.37 4.38 -13.49
CA CYS A 12 -13.55 5.18 -13.84
C CYS A 12 -14.04 6.03 -12.66
N LEU A 13 -14.06 5.47 -11.46
CA LEU A 13 -14.41 6.21 -10.24
C LEU A 13 -13.41 7.34 -9.96
N ALA A 14 -12.11 7.07 -10.11
CA ALA A 14 -11.07 8.08 -9.99
C ALA A 14 -11.26 9.24 -10.98
N TYR A 15 -11.67 8.94 -12.20
CA TYR A 15 -12.00 9.96 -13.20
C TYR A 15 -13.20 10.82 -12.80
N ILE A 16 -14.26 10.20 -12.30
CA ILE A 16 -15.45 10.91 -11.83
C ILE A 16 -15.10 11.88 -10.70
N THR A 17 -14.27 11.48 -9.75
CA THR A 17 -13.83 12.37 -8.65
C THR A 17 -13.01 13.55 -9.14
N THR A 18 -12.27 13.39 -10.22
CA THR A 18 -11.54 14.48 -10.86
C THR A 18 -12.48 15.44 -11.57
N PHE A 19 -13.47 14.90 -12.30
CA PHE A 19 -14.44 15.68 -13.05
C PHE A 19 -15.37 16.49 -12.15
N THR A 20 -15.69 15.98 -10.95
CA THR A 20 -16.51 16.70 -9.95
C THR A 20 -15.74 17.80 -9.21
N GLY A 21 -14.47 18.01 -9.51
CA GLY A 21 -13.64 19.04 -8.87
C GLY A 21 -13.24 18.72 -7.42
N PHE A 22 -13.45 17.48 -6.96
CA PHE A 22 -13.08 17.04 -5.61
C PHE A 22 -11.58 16.90 -5.44
N SER A 23 -10.84 16.75 -6.55
CA SER A 23 -9.39 16.67 -6.57
C SER A 23 -8.81 17.66 -7.58
N GLY A 24 -7.88 18.49 -7.14
CA GLY A 24 -7.16 19.44 -8.00
C GLY A 24 -6.19 18.76 -8.98
N THR A 25 -5.92 17.48 -8.81
CA THR A 25 -5.01 16.71 -9.66
C THR A 25 -5.60 15.34 -9.99
N PRO A 26 -5.63 14.93 -11.27
CA PRO A 26 -6.23 13.66 -11.70
C PRO A 26 -5.46 12.44 -11.21
N TYR A 27 -4.19 12.61 -10.84
CA TYR A 27 -3.30 11.50 -10.49
C TYR A 27 -3.54 10.93 -9.10
N HIS A 28 -3.90 11.76 -8.11
CA HIS A 28 -4.07 11.32 -6.73
C HIS A 28 -5.20 10.29 -6.58
N PRO A 29 -6.42 10.52 -7.12
CA PRO A 29 -7.47 9.52 -7.08
C PRO A 29 -7.11 8.24 -7.84
N LEU A 30 -6.43 8.38 -9.00
CA LEU A 30 -6.01 7.24 -9.81
C LEU A 30 -5.01 6.36 -9.06
N LEU A 31 -3.99 6.96 -8.44
CA LEU A 31 -3.00 6.25 -7.64
C LEU A 31 -3.64 5.61 -6.40
N ALA A 32 -4.55 6.31 -5.72
CA ALA A 32 -5.25 5.76 -4.58
C ALA A 32 -6.07 4.52 -4.96
N CYS A 33 -6.84 4.58 -6.05
CA CYS A 33 -7.60 3.44 -6.53
C CYS A 33 -6.71 2.28 -6.98
N ALA A 34 -5.60 2.56 -7.67
CA ALA A 34 -4.63 1.55 -8.08
C ALA A 34 -4.00 0.85 -6.87
N LEU A 35 -3.69 1.60 -5.81
CA LEU A 35 -3.04 1.08 -4.61
C LEU A 35 -3.89 0.01 -3.89
N PHE A 36 -5.23 0.16 -3.90
CA PHE A 36 -6.14 -0.83 -3.32
C PHE A 36 -6.13 -2.17 -4.05
N ILE A 37 -5.78 -2.18 -5.32
CA ILE A 37 -5.82 -3.37 -6.18
C ILE A 37 -4.46 -4.06 -6.22
N VAL A 38 -3.37 -3.34 -5.89
CA VAL A 38 -2.01 -3.91 -5.87
C VAL A 38 -1.97 -5.13 -4.94
N PRO A 39 -1.55 -6.29 -5.45
CA PRO A 39 -1.52 -7.53 -4.70
C PRO A 39 -0.31 -7.56 -3.73
N GLY A 40 -0.30 -6.66 -2.74
CA GLY A 40 0.80 -6.52 -1.78
C GLY A 40 1.04 -7.77 -0.95
N VAL A 41 -0.03 -8.40 -0.44
CA VAL A 41 0.07 -9.64 0.35
C VAL A 41 0.62 -10.81 -0.49
N PRO A 42 0.13 -11.08 -1.71
CA PRO A 42 0.75 -12.08 -2.58
C PRO A 42 2.23 -11.84 -2.86
N ILE A 43 2.65 -10.55 -3.01
CA ILE A 43 4.06 -10.20 -3.22
C ILE A 43 4.90 -10.60 -2.00
N ILE A 44 4.47 -10.25 -0.80
CA ILE A 44 5.17 -10.60 0.43
C ILE A 44 5.24 -12.13 0.59
N ASN A 45 4.12 -12.82 0.38
CA ASN A 45 4.04 -14.26 0.58
C ASN A 45 4.96 -15.05 -0.36
N PHE A 46 5.08 -14.67 -1.65
CA PHE A 46 5.99 -15.42 -2.52
C PHE A 46 7.47 -15.16 -2.19
N VAL A 47 7.81 -13.96 -1.72
CA VAL A 47 9.16 -13.64 -1.26
C VAL A 47 9.50 -14.43 0.00
N ASP A 48 8.57 -14.50 0.95
CA ASP A 48 8.69 -15.25 2.20
C ASP A 48 8.91 -16.75 1.93
N ASP A 49 8.08 -17.34 1.06
CA ASP A 49 8.25 -18.73 0.62
C ASP A 49 9.64 -18.99 -0.02
N MET A 50 10.16 -18.04 -0.79
CA MET A 50 11.48 -18.18 -1.40
C MET A 50 12.61 -18.09 -0.36
N ILE A 51 12.48 -17.22 0.64
CA ILE A 51 13.44 -17.08 1.74
C ILE A 51 13.45 -18.35 2.61
N ASP A 52 12.25 -18.90 2.87
CA ASP A 52 12.08 -20.15 3.64
C ASP A 52 12.44 -21.43 2.86
N ASN A 53 13.04 -21.28 1.68
CA ASN A 53 13.48 -22.37 0.81
C ASN A 53 12.35 -23.21 0.18
N TYR A 54 11.10 -22.72 0.21
CA TYR A 54 9.98 -23.31 -0.54
C TYR A 54 9.91 -22.77 -1.97
N ILE A 55 11.01 -22.91 -2.72
CA ILE A 55 11.23 -22.25 -4.02
C ILE A 55 10.11 -22.56 -5.03
N GLN A 56 9.66 -23.82 -5.11
CA GLN A 56 8.59 -24.19 -6.06
C GLN A 56 7.28 -23.49 -5.76
N VAL A 57 6.90 -23.42 -4.50
CA VAL A 57 5.67 -22.71 -4.06
C VAL A 57 5.81 -21.21 -4.31
N GLY A 58 6.97 -20.64 -3.97
CA GLY A 58 7.29 -19.24 -4.20
C GLY A 58 7.21 -18.87 -5.69
N ILE A 59 7.77 -19.67 -6.59
CA ILE A 59 7.70 -19.44 -8.05
C ILE A 59 6.25 -19.46 -8.55
N VAL A 60 5.45 -20.42 -8.16
CA VAL A 60 4.05 -20.52 -8.58
C VAL A 60 3.26 -19.29 -8.12
N ARG A 61 3.46 -18.87 -6.88
CA ARG A 61 2.84 -17.65 -6.32
C ARG A 61 3.35 -16.39 -7.02
N ALA A 62 4.64 -16.31 -7.33
CA ALA A 62 5.23 -15.19 -8.05
C ALA A 62 4.60 -15.04 -9.45
N VAL A 63 4.53 -16.13 -10.22
CA VAL A 63 3.89 -16.13 -11.55
C VAL A 63 2.44 -15.68 -11.47
N ASN A 64 1.67 -16.21 -10.51
CA ASN A 64 0.28 -15.83 -10.32
C ASN A 64 0.16 -14.32 -9.95
N THR A 65 1.05 -13.82 -9.11
CA THR A 65 1.09 -12.42 -8.73
C THR A 65 1.42 -11.51 -9.91
N VAL A 66 2.39 -11.90 -10.76
CA VAL A 66 2.71 -11.16 -11.99
C VAL A 66 1.51 -11.12 -12.94
N LEU A 67 0.80 -12.24 -13.12
CA LEU A 67 -0.41 -12.26 -13.94
C LEU A 67 -1.50 -11.35 -13.37
N MET A 68 -1.65 -11.26 -12.05
CA MET A 68 -2.58 -10.32 -11.41
C MET A 68 -2.19 -8.86 -11.71
N VAL A 69 -0.91 -8.53 -11.60
CA VAL A 69 -0.41 -7.18 -11.92
C VAL A 69 -0.62 -6.83 -13.39
N CYS A 70 -0.35 -7.76 -14.30
CA CYS A 70 -0.60 -7.56 -15.74
C CYS A 70 -2.10 -7.34 -16.03
N ALA A 71 -2.97 -8.14 -15.40
CA ALA A 71 -4.42 -8.00 -15.53
C ALA A 71 -4.92 -6.63 -15.01
N MET A 72 -4.34 -6.17 -13.88
CA MET A 72 -4.64 -4.86 -13.32
C MET A 72 -4.19 -3.73 -14.25
N ALA A 73 -2.94 -3.79 -14.73
CA ALA A 73 -2.40 -2.80 -15.65
C ALA A 73 -3.24 -2.70 -16.94
N PHE A 74 -3.64 -3.84 -17.48
CA PHE A 74 -4.54 -3.87 -18.64
C PHE A 74 -5.90 -3.19 -18.35
N GLY A 75 -6.48 -3.43 -17.17
CA GLY A 75 -7.74 -2.78 -16.76
C GLY A 75 -7.62 -1.27 -16.65
N ILE A 76 -6.52 -0.77 -16.08
CA ILE A 76 -6.24 0.67 -15.96
C ILE A 76 -6.07 1.30 -17.33
N VAL A 77 -5.22 0.71 -18.20
CA VAL A 77 -4.97 1.23 -19.54
C VAL A 77 -6.25 1.25 -20.37
N MET A 78 -7.06 0.20 -20.28
CA MET A 78 -8.35 0.13 -20.97
C MET A 78 -9.31 1.25 -20.52
N ALA A 79 -9.38 1.51 -19.20
CA ALA A 79 -10.19 2.61 -18.68
C ALA A 79 -9.69 3.99 -19.14
N MET A 80 -8.36 4.19 -19.15
CA MET A 80 -7.77 5.45 -19.62
C MET A 80 -8.09 5.71 -21.09
N ARG A 81 -8.02 4.67 -21.91
CA ARG A 81 -8.38 4.76 -23.34
C ARG A 81 -9.87 5.06 -23.55
N LEU A 82 -10.75 4.35 -22.82
CA LEU A 82 -12.20 4.54 -22.93
C LEU A 82 -12.64 5.95 -22.50
N LEU A 83 -11.95 6.54 -21.54
CA LEU A 83 -12.28 7.86 -20.99
C LEU A 83 -11.52 9.00 -21.70
N ALA A 84 -10.75 8.72 -22.74
CA ALA A 84 -9.86 9.66 -23.44
C ALA A 84 -8.98 10.48 -22.46
N MET A 85 -8.55 9.85 -21.37
CA MET A 85 -7.72 10.49 -20.34
C MET A 85 -6.26 10.70 -20.76
N GLU A 86 -5.88 10.26 -21.96
CA GLU A 86 -4.49 10.34 -22.43
C GLU A 86 -3.99 11.77 -22.45
N ASP A 87 -4.77 12.70 -22.97
CA ASP A 87 -4.38 14.11 -23.04
C ASP A 87 -4.23 14.75 -21.66
N VAL A 88 -5.01 14.29 -20.66
CA VAL A 88 -4.96 14.81 -19.30
C VAL A 88 -3.79 14.23 -18.49
N VAL A 89 -3.40 12.98 -18.78
CA VAL A 89 -2.34 12.26 -18.05
C VAL A 89 -0.95 12.48 -18.65
N ILE A 90 -0.86 12.61 -19.98
CA ILE A 90 0.42 12.72 -20.70
C ILE A 90 0.92 14.16 -20.77
N ASP A 91 0.02 15.15 -20.78
CA ASP A 91 0.38 16.56 -20.98
C ASP A 91 1.04 17.21 -19.76
N LYS A 92 0.84 16.65 -18.56
CA LYS A 92 1.59 17.03 -17.36
C LYS A 92 2.80 16.12 -17.21
N LYS A 93 3.97 16.63 -17.54
CA LYS A 93 5.25 15.96 -17.35
C LYS A 93 5.30 15.30 -15.98
N PHE A 94 5.69 14.02 -15.94
CA PHE A 94 5.96 13.29 -14.69
C PHE A 94 6.89 14.05 -13.72
N SER A 95 7.67 14.98 -14.24
CA SER A 95 8.52 15.89 -13.46
C SER A 95 7.76 16.93 -12.63
N GLU A 96 6.49 17.21 -12.95
CA GLU A 96 5.64 18.11 -12.16
C GLU A 96 4.88 17.40 -11.04
N LEU A 97 4.97 16.08 -10.95
CA LEU A 97 4.65 15.34 -9.73
C LEU A 97 5.68 15.68 -8.64
N SER A 98 5.71 16.95 -8.26
CA SER A 98 6.57 17.37 -7.17
C SER A 98 6.00 16.71 -5.90
N MET A 99 6.75 15.77 -5.37
CA MET A 99 6.47 15.18 -4.04
C MET A 99 6.83 16.16 -2.92
N VAL A 100 6.99 17.44 -3.25
CA VAL A 100 7.27 18.48 -2.26
C VAL A 100 6.04 18.68 -1.41
N PRO A 101 6.11 18.51 -0.09
CA PRO A 101 4.98 18.72 0.78
C PRO A 101 4.57 20.18 0.72
N HIS A 102 3.33 20.44 0.28
CA HIS A 102 2.71 21.78 0.28
C HIS A 102 2.14 22.11 1.65
N ASP A 103 1.84 21.10 2.43
CA ASP A 103 1.20 21.20 3.73
C ASP A 103 2.18 20.91 4.87
N PRO A 104 1.91 21.40 6.07
CA PRO A 104 2.73 21.11 7.23
C PRO A 104 2.73 19.62 7.61
N TYR A 105 3.84 19.13 8.11
CA TYR A 105 4.09 17.71 8.41
C TYR A 105 2.99 17.01 9.26
N TYR A 106 2.31 17.75 10.15
CA TYR A 106 1.26 17.17 10.98
C TYR A 106 0.03 16.72 10.18
N ILE A 107 -0.28 17.41 9.07
CA ILE A 107 -1.41 17.01 8.19
C ILE A 107 -1.08 15.67 7.52
N TYR A 108 0.16 15.51 7.03
CA TYR A 108 0.60 14.23 6.47
C TYR A 108 0.61 13.11 7.50
N ALA A 109 1.00 13.39 8.75
CA ALA A 109 0.99 12.41 9.83
C ALA A 109 -0.45 11.94 10.16
N ILE A 110 -1.40 12.87 10.25
CA ILE A 110 -2.82 12.54 10.48
C ILE A 110 -3.40 11.76 9.31
N ALA A 111 -3.15 12.21 8.09
CA ALA A 111 -3.61 11.52 6.88
C ALA A 111 -3.03 10.10 6.79
N ALA A 112 -1.75 9.93 7.12
CA ALA A 112 -1.09 8.62 7.16
C ALA A 112 -1.71 7.69 8.22
N ALA A 113 -2.03 8.21 9.40
CA ALA A 113 -2.70 7.43 10.45
C ALA A 113 -4.08 6.94 10.00
N ILE A 114 -4.89 7.83 9.45
CA ILE A 114 -6.24 7.52 8.98
C ILE A 114 -6.17 6.52 7.82
N SER A 115 -5.28 6.74 6.86
CA SER A 115 -5.08 5.87 5.71
C SER A 115 -4.61 4.47 6.13
N ALA A 116 -3.63 4.39 7.03
CA ALA A 116 -3.12 3.12 7.55
C ALA A 116 -4.21 2.33 8.31
N MET A 117 -5.00 2.99 9.14
CA MET A 117 -6.14 2.36 9.82
C MET A 117 -7.19 1.87 8.84
N GLY A 118 -7.59 2.70 7.87
CA GLY A 118 -8.56 2.33 6.85
C GLY A 118 -8.12 1.12 6.03
N PHE A 119 -6.86 1.12 5.59
CA PHE A 119 -6.27 0.00 4.87
C PHE A 119 -6.24 -1.29 5.69
N SER A 120 -5.89 -1.18 6.97
CA SER A 120 -5.85 -2.31 7.90
C SER A 120 -7.22 -2.93 8.17
N MET A 121 -8.28 -2.13 8.13
CA MET A 121 -9.65 -2.62 8.29
C MET A 121 -10.06 -3.53 7.12
N ILE A 122 -9.56 -3.29 5.92
CA ILE A 122 -9.79 -4.16 4.74
C ILE A 122 -9.22 -5.56 4.98
N PHE A 123 -8.08 -5.66 5.66
CA PHE A 123 -7.45 -6.94 6.03
C PHE A 123 -8.01 -7.55 7.32
N ASN A 124 -9.12 -7.01 7.84
CA ASN A 124 -9.80 -7.51 9.02
C ASN A 124 -8.90 -7.59 10.26
N ILE A 125 -7.99 -6.64 10.42
CA ILE A 125 -7.11 -6.55 11.58
C ILE A 125 -7.94 -6.23 12.82
N GLN A 126 -7.59 -6.86 13.94
CA GLN A 126 -8.26 -6.66 15.21
C GLN A 126 -8.26 -5.18 15.62
N ARG A 127 -9.41 -4.66 16.03
CA ARG A 127 -9.58 -3.24 16.40
C ARG A 127 -8.57 -2.76 17.45
N ARG A 128 -8.11 -3.65 18.33
CA ARG A 128 -7.11 -3.35 19.35
C ARG A 128 -5.73 -3.01 18.78
N LEU A 129 -5.44 -3.47 17.54
CA LEU A 129 -4.16 -3.25 16.87
C LEU A 129 -4.15 -2.01 15.96
N LEU A 130 -5.32 -1.41 15.70
CA LEU A 130 -5.44 -0.27 14.79
C LEU A 130 -4.58 0.94 15.23
N TRP A 131 -4.44 1.17 16.53
CA TRP A 131 -3.58 2.24 17.03
C TRP A 131 -2.09 1.98 16.75
N VAL A 132 -1.64 0.72 16.82
CA VAL A 132 -0.25 0.33 16.48
C VAL A 132 0.01 0.58 15.02
N VAL A 133 -0.96 0.21 14.16
CA VAL A 133 -0.88 0.45 12.72
C VAL A 133 -0.88 1.95 12.41
N ALA A 134 -1.69 2.75 13.11
CA ALA A 134 -1.70 4.21 12.96
C ALA A 134 -0.34 4.82 13.28
N VAL A 135 0.27 4.43 14.40
CA VAL A 135 1.63 4.84 14.78
C VAL A 135 2.65 4.40 13.73
N GLY A 136 2.56 3.17 13.24
CA GLY A 136 3.40 2.66 12.15
C GLY A 136 3.27 3.51 10.88
N GLY A 137 2.07 3.88 10.49
CA GLY A 137 1.80 4.74 9.33
C GLY A 137 2.41 6.14 9.49
N ILE A 138 2.28 6.75 10.67
CA ILE A 138 2.91 8.03 10.99
C ILE A 138 4.44 7.93 10.85
N LEU A 139 5.03 6.92 11.49
CA LEU A 139 6.48 6.71 11.46
C LEU A 139 6.99 6.48 10.02
N ALA A 140 6.28 5.68 9.22
CA ALA A 140 6.62 5.43 7.83
C ALA A 140 6.71 6.74 7.03
N VAL A 141 5.63 7.54 7.09
CA VAL A 141 5.52 8.77 6.30
C VAL A 141 6.48 9.84 6.81
N CYS A 142 6.60 10.02 8.12
CA CYS A 142 7.53 11.00 8.69
C CYS A 142 8.99 10.66 8.35
N THR A 143 9.40 9.39 8.49
CA THR A 143 10.76 8.96 8.14
C THR A 143 11.02 9.12 6.64
N ARG A 144 10.08 8.68 5.80
CA ARG A 144 10.19 8.83 4.35
C ARG A 144 10.35 10.30 3.95
N ASN A 145 9.50 11.18 4.48
CA ASN A 145 9.54 12.60 4.15
C ASN A 145 10.82 13.23 4.65
N PHE A 146 11.26 12.94 5.86
CA PHE A 146 12.51 13.42 6.42
C PHE A 146 13.71 13.04 5.54
N VAL A 147 13.83 11.76 5.17
CA VAL A 147 14.93 11.27 4.33
C VAL A 147 14.87 11.85 2.91
N ASN A 148 13.66 12.00 2.37
CA ASN A 148 13.49 12.50 1.01
C ASN A 148 13.76 14.03 0.90
N PHE A 149 13.27 14.82 1.85
CA PHE A 149 13.32 16.28 1.75
C PHE A 149 14.48 16.90 2.51
N GLU A 150 14.74 16.48 3.73
CA GLU A 150 15.81 17.04 4.55
C GLU A 150 17.19 16.49 4.15
N LEU A 151 17.28 15.19 3.87
CA LEU A 151 18.52 14.54 3.45
C LEU A 151 18.71 14.53 1.93
N GLY A 152 17.68 14.84 1.15
CA GLY A 152 17.77 14.90 -0.32
C GLY A 152 18.09 13.57 -1.00
N LEU A 153 17.93 12.43 -0.31
CA LEU A 153 18.30 11.10 -0.81
C LEU A 153 17.30 10.50 -1.81
N GLY A 154 16.21 11.22 -2.06
CA GLY A 154 15.18 10.81 -3.02
C GLY A 154 14.10 9.86 -2.44
N PRO A 155 12.99 9.71 -3.16
CA PRO A 155 11.80 9.01 -2.66
C PRO A 155 12.00 7.50 -2.48
N VAL A 156 12.89 6.88 -3.23
CA VAL A 156 13.17 5.44 -3.16
C VAL A 156 13.88 5.11 -1.86
N ILE A 157 14.97 5.82 -1.55
CA ILE A 157 15.73 5.61 -0.31
C ILE A 157 14.88 6.01 0.89
N GLY A 158 14.12 7.11 0.78
CA GLY A 158 13.18 7.52 1.83
C GLY A 158 12.15 6.45 2.15
N SER A 159 11.57 5.80 1.13
CA SER A 159 10.60 4.72 1.32
C SER A 159 11.23 3.48 1.95
N PHE A 160 12.45 3.13 1.54
CA PHE A 160 13.20 2.01 2.12
C PHE A 160 13.50 2.24 3.60
N MET A 161 14.00 3.42 3.96
CA MET A 161 14.27 3.77 5.36
C MET A 161 12.99 3.81 6.20
N GLY A 162 11.89 4.34 5.64
CA GLY A 162 10.58 4.30 6.28
C GLY A 162 10.11 2.87 6.57
N ALA A 163 10.25 1.96 5.60
CA ALA A 163 9.91 0.55 5.76
C ALA A 163 10.79 -0.14 6.82
N MET A 164 12.11 0.14 6.85
CA MET A 164 13.01 -0.38 7.88
C MET A 164 12.58 0.04 9.29
N VAL A 165 12.32 1.32 9.49
CA VAL A 165 11.90 1.85 10.81
C VAL A 165 10.60 1.20 11.25
N VAL A 166 9.61 1.09 10.37
CA VAL A 166 8.33 0.44 10.69
C VAL A 166 8.52 -1.03 11.01
N SER A 167 9.36 -1.75 10.25
CA SER A 167 9.64 -3.17 10.53
C SER A 167 10.26 -3.38 11.90
N LEU A 168 11.23 -2.56 12.29
CA LEU A 168 11.85 -2.63 13.62
C LEU A 168 10.84 -2.35 14.74
N VAL A 169 9.97 -1.35 14.54
CA VAL A 169 8.91 -1.03 15.51
C VAL A 169 7.87 -2.14 15.56
N ALA A 170 7.50 -2.73 14.41
CA ALA A 170 6.56 -3.83 14.33
C ALA A 170 7.06 -5.07 15.07
N VAL A 171 8.34 -5.44 14.90
CA VAL A 171 8.96 -6.57 15.62
C VAL A 171 8.90 -6.33 17.14
N LYS A 172 9.23 -5.13 17.61
CA LYS A 172 9.10 -4.79 19.05
C LYS A 172 7.65 -4.79 19.52
N ALA A 173 6.73 -4.28 18.72
CA ALA A 173 5.31 -4.25 19.06
C ALA A 173 4.73 -5.67 19.14
N VAL A 174 5.09 -6.57 18.21
CA VAL A 174 4.68 -7.98 18.24
C VAL A 174 5.25 -8.66 19.48
N HIS A 175 6.50 -8.41 19.82
CA HIS A 175 7.12 -8.98 21.03
C HIS A 175 6.41 -8.51 22.30
N TRP A 176 6.02 -7.25 22.36
CA TRP A 176 5.29 -6.67 23.48
C TRP A 176 3.85 -7.19 23.56
N LEU A 177 3.18 -7.34 22.43
CA LEU A 177 1.84 -7.89 22.31
C LEU A 177 1.79 -9.41 22.49
N SER A 178 2.82 -10.15 22.05
CA SER A 178 2.90 -11.60 22.25
C SER A 178 3.17 -11.95 23.72
N LEU A 179 3.88 -11.11 24.46
CA LEU A 179 3.99 -11.24 25.92
C LEU A 179 2.66 -11.09 26.64
N ILE A 180 1.68 -10.41 26.02
CA ILE A 180 0.32 -10.27 26.51
C ILE A 180 -0.58 -11.44 26.07
N HIS A 181 -0.22 -12.16 24.98
CA HIS A 181 -1.07 -13.15 24.34
C HIS A 181 -0.48 -14.57 24.22
N ILE A 182 0.61 -14.90 24.89
CA ILE A 182 0.98 -16.30 25.05
C ILE A 182 0.10 -16.90 26.15
N SER A 183 -1.16 -17.07 25.83
CA SER A 183 -1.99 -18.14 26.31
C SER A 183 -2.63 -18.79 25.09
N GLU A 184 -1.88 -19.54 24.32
CA GLU A 184 -2.47 -20.62 23.53
C GLU A 184 -2.55 -21.88 24.43
N PRO A 185 -3.65 -22.12 25.10
CA PRO A 185 -3.89 -23.39 25.75
C PRO A 185 -4.66 -24.38 24.86
N THR A 186 -4.75 -24.19 23.57
CA THR A 186 -5.74 -24.91 22.78
C THR A 186 -5.17 -25.91 21.77
N ARG A 187 -3.93 -26.32 21.89
CA ARG A 187 -3.38 -27.40 21.05
C ARG A 187 -3.16 -28.74 21.72
N ARG A 188 -3.76 -28.98 22.90
CA ARG A 188 -3.58 -30.25 23.63
C ARG A 188 -4.81 -31.12 23.76
N SER A 189 -5.90 -30.91 23.07
CA SER A 189 -7.12 -31.72 23.30
C SER A 189 -7.60 -32.56 22.12
N TYR A 190 -6.77 -32.80 21.11
CA TYR A 190 -7.19 -33.68 20.00
C TYR A 190 -6.20 -34.83 19.74
N ILE A 191 -5.49 -35.31 20.76
CA ILE A 191 -4.82 -36.62 20.73
C ILE A 191 -5.20 -37.37 22.00
N SER A 192 -6.36 -37.97 22.01
CA SER A 192 -6.73 -39.10 22.85
C SER A 192 -7.82 -39.89 22.14
#